data_acc93170fedb616620bee6d26e84ccd5
#
_entry.id   acc93170fedb616620bee6d26e84ccd5
#
_cell.length_a   1.000
_cell.length_b   1.000
_cell.length_c   1.000
_cell.angle_alpha   90.00
_cell.angle_beta   90.00
_cell.angle_gamma   90.00
#
_symmetry.space_group_name_H-M   'P 1'
#
loop_
_entity.id
_entity.type
_entity.pdbx_description
1 polymer ?
#
loop_
_entity_poly.entity_id
_entity_poly.type
_entity_poly.pdbx_seq_one_letter_code
_entity_poly.pdbx_strand_id
1 'polypeptide(L)'
;MTQLRIYATQSVSVETNRDLAIAPAPEPFLSTSNAAQISAELKTRGIKFQRWPSKPELEQGAMQEQILTAYASHIASVKSDEAYQTVDVMRVGSDQPSASQLRQTFLREHQHAEDEVRFFVEGSGLFALHIKDEVLQVICEANDWITIPAGTRHWFDMGANPNYCVLRFFKDSKGWVASFTDDPIAEHYPGLT
;
A
#
# COMPACT_ATOMS: atom_id res chain seq x y z
N MET A 1 -11.20 -0.40 -8.80
CA MET A 1 -11.09 -1.88 -8.93
C MET A 1 -9.68 -2.29 -8.59
N THR A 2 -9.52 -3.30 -7.72
CA THR A 2 -8.22 -3.87 -7.34
C THR A 2 -7.45 -4.31 -8.57
N GLN A 3 -6.18 -3.93 -8.68
CA GLN A 3 -5.33 -4.20 -9.83
C GLN A 3 -3.91 -4.47 -9.40
N LEU A 4 -3.24 -5.39 -10.10
CA LEU A 4 -1.80 -5.62 -9.98
C LEU A 4 -1.13 -5.30 -11.32
N ARG A 5 -0.03 -4.55 -11.26
CA ARG A 5 0.90 -4.34 -12.37
C ARG A 5 2.30 -4.72 -11.91
N ILE A 6 3.05 -5.44 -12.73
CA ILE A 6 4.43 -5.85 -12.42
C ILE A 6 5.35 -5.33 -13.51
N TYR A 7 6.40 -4.65 -13.07
CA TYR A 7 7.42 -4.05 -13.92
C TYR A 7 8.78 -4.68 -13.59
N ALA A 8 9.64 -4.82 -14.60
CA ALA A 8 11.06 -5.02 -14.36
C ALA A 8 11.68 -3.70 -13.88
N THR A 9 12.60 -3.74 -12.91
CA THR A 9 13.38 -2.56 -12.54
C THR A 9 14.26 -2.16 -13.72
N GLN A 10 14.24 -0.87 -14.04
CA GLN A 10 15.18 -0.33 -15.01
C GLN A 10 16.50 -0.09 -14.31
N SER A 11 17.59 -0.66 -14.82
CA SER A 11 18.93 -0.26 -14.42
C SER A 11 19.11 1.19 -14.85
N VAL A 12 19.14 2.11 -13.90
CA VAL A 12 19.50 3.50 -14.18
C VAL A 12 20.98 3.51 -14.51
N SER A 13 21.33 3.35 -15.79
CA SER A 13 22.67 3.71 -16.26
C SER A 13 22.79 5.22 -16.11
N VAL A 14 23.63 5.66 -15.20
CA VAL A 14 24.00 7.07 -15.07
C VAL A 14 24.87 7.42 -16.30
N GLU A 15 24.23 7.59 -17.44
CA GLU A 15 24.84 8.27 -18.55
C GLU A 15 24.67 9.77 -18.32
N THR A 16 25.77 10.40 -17.95
CA THR A 16 25.95 11.85 -17.88
C THR A 16 25.80 12.47 -19.26
N ASN A 17 24.59 12.54 -19.80
CA ASN A 17 24.34 13.30 -21.00
C ASN A 17 23.13 14.25 -20.82
N ARG A 18 23.38 15.52 -21.10
CA ARG A 18 22.57 16.72 -20.80
C ARG A 18 21.34 16.93 -21.69
N ASP A 19 20.73 15.89 -22.22
CA ASP A 19 19.43 15.99 -22.88
C ASP A 19 18.44 15.10 -22.13
N LEU A 20 17.82 15.68 -21.09
CA LEU A 20 16.73 15.09 -20.31
C LEU A 20 15.46 14.98 -21.19
N ALA A 21 15.46 14.09 -22.16
CA ALA A 21 14.21 13.50 -22.62
C ALA A 21 13.68 12.67 -21.45
N ILE A 22 12.52 13.05 -20.90
CA ILE A 22 11.81 12.25 -19.88
C ILE A 22 11.63 10.87 -20.50
N ALA A 23 12.32 9.88 -19.94
CA ALA A 23 12.16 8.50 -20.39
C ALA A 23 10.67 8.12 -20.25
N PRO A 24 10.08 7.44 -21.22
CA PRO A 24 8.69 7.02 -21.11
C PRO A 24 8.53 6.15 -19.87
N ALA A 25 7.37 6.28 -19.20
CA ALA A 25 7.06 5.43 -18.05
C ALA A 25 7.19 3.94 -18.44
N PRO A 26 7.76 3.10 -17.58
CA PRO A 26 7.95 1.70 -17.92
C PRO A 26 6.60 1.00 -18.15
N GLU A 27 6.57 0.08 -19.11
CA GLU A 27 5.40 -0.75 -19.36
C GLU A 27 5.43 -1.98 -18.46
N PRO A 28 4.31 -2.36 -17.82
CA PRO A 28 4.25 -3.56 -17.02
C PRO A 28 4.28 -4.81 -17.91
N PHE A 29 5.09 -5.80 -17.57
CA PHE A 29 5.06 -7.09 -18.26
C PHE A 29 3.88 -7.97 -17.81
N LEU A 30 3.24 -7.63 -16.68
CA LEU A 30 1.99 -8.22 -16.23
C LEU A 30 1.06 -7.12 -15.72
N SER A 31 -0.20 -7.15 -16.18
CA SER A 31 -1.27 -6.30 -15.66
C SER A 31 -2.54 -7.14 -15.54
N THR A 32 -3.14 -7.19 -14.35
CA THR A 32 -4.32 -8.00 -14.10
C THR A 32 -5.24 -7.40 -13.03
N SER A 33 -6.54 -7.62 -13.17
CA SER A 33 -7.55 -7.36 -12.13
C SER A 33 -8.23 -8.66 -11.66
N ASN A 34 -7.74 -9.81 -12.09
CA ASN A 34 -8.24 -11.10 -11.63
C ASN A 34 -7.75 -11.38 -10.21
N ALA A 35 -8.67 -11.47 -9.24
CA ALA A 35 -8.34 -11.61 -7.83
C ALA A 35 -7.50 -12.86 -7.51
N ALA A 36 -7.77 -13.99 -8.17
CA ALA A 36 -7.01 -15.22 -7.96
C ALA A 36 -5.57 -15.09 -8.49
N GLN A 37 -5.40 -14.46 -9.64
CA GLN A 37 -4.09 -14.18 -10.21
C GLN A 37 -3.31 -13.18 -9.36
N ILE A 38 -3.93 -12.09 -8.91
CA ILE A 38 -3.32 -11.12 -8.00
C ILE A 38 -2.78 -11.83 -6.75
N SER A 39 -3.63 -12.64 -6.10
CA SER A 39 -3.23 -13.37 -4.90
C SER A 39 -2.07 -14.35 -5.16
N ALA A 40 -2.10 -15.07 -6.28
CA ALA A 40 -1.04 -16.01 -6.66
C ALA A 40 0.29 -15.30 -6.93
N GLU A 41 0.29 -14.24 -7.74
CA GLU A 41 1.49 -13.47 -8.08
C GLU A 41 2.13 -12.82 -6.84
N LEU A 42 1.32 -12.22 -5.97
CA LEU A 42 1.79 -11.63 -4.73
C LEU A 42 2.36 -12.68 -3.77
N LYS A 43 1.70 -13.84 -3.66
CA LYS A 43 2.15 -14.94 -2.81
C LYS A 43 3.52 -15.49 -3.22
N THR A 44 3.80 -15.63 -4.52
CA THR A 44 5.12 -16.09 -5.01
C THR A 44 6.25 -15.14 -4.63
N ARG A 45 5.93 -13.88 -4.33
CA ARG A 45 6.87 -12.83 -3.91
C ARG A 45 6.83 -12.55 -2.40
N GLY A 46 6.17 -13.42 -1.64
CA GLY A 46 6.11 -13.33 -0.18
C GLY A 46 5.11 -12.31 0.37
N ILE A 47 4.28 -11.73 -0.48
CA ILE A 47 3.26 -10.75 -0.09
C ILE A 47 1.94 -11.48 0.20
N LYS A 48 1.39 -11.26 1.40
CA LYS A 48 0.07 -11.79 1.75
C LYS A 48 -0.99 -10.78 1.29
N PHE A 49 -1.85 -11.24 0.39
CA PHE A 49 -2.97 -10.47 -0.11
C PHE A 49 -4.24 -11.31 -0.08
N GLN A 50 -5.30 -10.73 0.44
CA GLN A 50 -6.60 -11.39 0.50
C GLN A 50 -7.73 -10.36 0.48
N ARG A 51 -8.91 -10.79 0.11
CA ARG A 51 -10.12 -9.98 0.14
C ARG A 51 -11.10 -10.55 1.16
N TRP A 52 -11.58 -9.72 2.06
CA TRP A 52 -12.59 -10.14 3.02
C TRP A 52 -13.96 -10.15 2.36
N PRO A 53 -14.76 -11.22 2.56
CA PRO A 53 -15.97 -11.44 1.76
C PRO A 53 -17.15 -10.55 2.15
N SER A 54 -17.14 -9.99 3.36
CA SER A 54 -18.25 -9.18 3.87
C SER A 54 -17.75 -7.83 4.37
N LYS A 55 -18.46 -6.78 3.96
CA LYS A 55 -18.28 -5.43 4.48
C LYS A 55 -19.37 -5.18 5.53
N PRO A 56 -19.03 -4.83 6.78
CA PRO A 56 -20.02 -4.31 7.72
C PRO A 56 -20.72 -3.08 7.15
N GLU A 57 -22.01 -2.91 7.45
CA GLU A 57 -22.71 -1.66 7.13
C GLU A 57 -22.15 -0.54 8.00
N LEU A 58 -21.52 0.42 7.37
CA LEU A 58 -20.98 1.62 7.98
C LEU A 58 -21.52 2.84 7.24
N GLU A 59 -21.90 3.85 8.00
CA GLU A 59 -22.21 5.15 7.42
C GLU A 59 -20.94 5.79 6.85
N GLN A 60 -21.10 6.56 5.78
CA GLN A 60 -19.99 7.31 5.21
C GLN A 60 -19.39 8.27 6.26
N GLY A 61 -18.07 8.20 6.45
CA GLY A 61 -17.41 9.04 7.47
C GLY A 61 -17.48 8.49 8.90
N ALA A 62 -17.87 7.22 9.08
CA ALA A 62 -17.89 6.57 10.38
C ALA A 62 -16.62 6.85 11.19
N MET A 63 -16.79 7.14 12.48
CA MET A 63 -15.70 7.43 13.42
C MET A 63 -14.89 6.17 13.72
N GLN A 64 -13.65 6.35 14.19
CA GLN A 64 -12.74 5.24 14.52
C GLN A 64 -13.41 4.17 15.40
N GLU A 65 -14.11 4.55 16.46
CA GLU A 65 -14.75 3.62 17.38
C GLU A 65 -15.84 2.77 16.69
N GLN A 66 -16.63 3.38 15.81
CA GLN A 66 -17.66 2.69 15.04
C GLN A 66 -17.04 1.67 14.07
N ILE A 67 -15.93 2.03 13.42
CA ILE A 67 -15.19 1.16 12.52
C ILE A 67 -14.60 -0.02 13.30
N LEU A 68 -13.90 0.24 14.40
CA LEU A 68 -13.31 -0.81 15.23
C LEU A 68 -14.37 -1.77 15.79
N THR A 69 -15.54 -1.25 16.17
CA THR A 69 -16.67 -2.07 16.64
C THR A 69 -17.23 -2.93 15.51
N ALA A 70 -17.45 -2.36 14.34
CA ALA A 70 -18.00 -3.08 13.19
C ALA A 70 -17.09 -4.22 12.71
N TYR A 71 -15.77 -4.04 12.81
CA TYR A 71 -14.78 -5.05 12.43
C TYR A 71 -14.24 -5.88 13.61
N ALA A 72 -14.84 -5.79 14.79
CA ALA A 72 -14.30 -6.41 16.03
C ALA A 72 -14.02 -7.91 15.90
N SER A 73 -14.90 -8.67 15.26
CA SER A 73 -14.70 -10.12 15.06
C SER A 73 -13.51 -10.43 14.16
N HIS A 74 -13.34 -9.68 13.07
CA HIS A 74 -12.20 -9.81 12.15
C HIS A 74 -10.89 -9.41 12.83
N ILE A 75 -10.91 -8.30 13.58
CA ILE A 75 -9.75 -7.82 14.34
C ILE A 75 -9.33 -8.87 15.38
N ALA A 76 -10.29 -9.49 16.10
CA ALA A 76 -9.99 -10.51 17.08
C ALA A 76 -9.35 -11.75 16.45
N SER A 77 -9.85 -12.22 15.30
CA SER A 77 -9.24 -13.33 14.56
C SER A 77 -7.81 -13.02 14.13
N VAL A 78 -7.59 -11.85 13.54
CA VAL A 78 -6.24 -11.43 13.11
C VAL A 78 -5.27 -11.35 14.28
N LYS A 79 -5.70 -10.79 15.41
CA LYS A 79 -4.85 -10.67 16.60
C LYS A 79 -4.52 -12.03 17.22
N SER A 80 -5.42 -13.01 17.14
CA SER A 80 -5.15 -14.36 17.65
C SER A 80 -4.19 -15.14 16.74
N ASP A 81 -4.31 -14.97 15.43
CA ASP A 81 -3.57 -15.77 14.45
C ASP A 81 -2.17 -15.23 14.19
N GLU A 82 -1.98 -13.90 14.23
CA GLU A 82 -0.76 -13.24 13.76
C GLU A 82 -0.04 -12.38 14.81
N ALA A 83 -0.43 -12.47 16.09
CA ALA A 83 0.23 -11.80 17.21
C ALA A 83 0.29 -10.25 17.13
N TYR A 84 -0.63 -9.61 16.40
CA TYR A 84 -0.75 -8.16 16.42
C TYR A 84 -1.35 -7.68 17.74
N GLN A 85 -0.70 -6.69 18.36
CA GLN A 85 -1.11 -6.19 19.69
C GLN A 85 -2.10 -5.04 19.57
N THR A 86 -1.87 -4.14 18.64
CA THR A 86 -2.68 -2.93 18.48
C THR A 86 -3.25 -2.81 17.06
N VAL A 87 -4.37 -2.11 16.98
CA VAL A 87 -5.00 -1.73 15.72
C VAL A 87 -5.52 -0.30 15.85
N ASP A 88 -5.34 0.48 14.81
CA ASP A 88 -5.95 1.81 14.71
C ASP A 88 -6.63 2.03 13.36
N VAL A 89 -7.28 3.17 13.23
CA VAL A 89 -7.93 3.61 12.00
C VAL A 89 -7.19 4.85 11.48
N MET A 90 -6.76 4.79 10.23
CA MET A 90 -6.25 5.96 9.52
C MET A 90 -7.21 6.34 8.41
N ARG A 91 -7.73 7.56 8.46
CA ARG A 91 -8.54 8.16 7.39
C ARG A 91 -7.83 9.37 6.82
N VAL A 92 -7.79 9.45 5.50
CA VAL A 92 -7.27 10.64 4.79
C VAL A 92 -8.28 11.04 3.72
N GLY A 93 -8.72 12.28 3.80
CA GLY A 93 -9.59 12.92 2.81
C GLY A 93 -8.86 14.06 2.09
N SER A 94 -9.37 14.44 0.93
CA SER A 94 -8.81 15.53 0.11
C SER A 94 -8.94 16.91 0.76
N ASP A 95 -9.86 17.05 1.71
CA ASP A 95 -10.10 18.26 2.51
C ASP A 95 -9.10 18.45 3.65
N GLN A 96 -8.24 17.44 3.90
CA GLN A 96 -7.27 17.46 4.98
C GLN A 96 -6.06 18.33 4.60
N PRO A 97 -5.75 19.41 5.35
CA PRO A 97 -4.67 20.35 4.99
C PRO A 97 -3.30 19.69 4.81
N SER A 98 -3.05 18.61 5.55
CA SER A 98 -1.79 17.85 5.51
C SER A 98 -1.72 16.81 4.37
N ALA A 99 -2.80 16.58 3.61
CA ALA A 99 -2.87 15.49 2.62
C ALA A 99 -1.74 15.54 1.60
N SER A 100 -1.44 16.73 1.04
CA SER A 100 -0.37 16.89 0.06
C SER A 100 1.01 16.56 0.65
N GLN A 101 1.29 17.01 1.87
CA GLN A 101 2.57 16.73 2.55
C GLN A 101 2.70 15.25 2.93
N LEU A 102 1.61 14.63 3.41
CA LEU A 102 1.57 13.20 3.67
C LEU A 102 1.85 12.39 2.40
N ARG A 103 1.22 12.77 1.27
CA ARG A 103 1.47 12.11 -0.01
C ARG A 103 2.94 12.19 -0.41
N GLN A 104 3.56 13.37 -0.33
CA GLN A 104 4.99 13.54 -0.65
C GLN A 104 5.88 12.65 0.23
N THR A 105 5.53 12.50 1.51
CA THR A 105 6.28 11.62 2.41
C THR A 105 6.11 10.15 2.03
N PHE A 106 4.88 9.72 1.76
CA PHE A 106 4.58 8.32 1.44
C PHE A 106 5.07 7.89 0.06
N LEU A 107 5.25 8.82 -0.86
CA LEU A 107 5.81 8.54 -2.20
C LEU A 107 7.31 8.24 -2.18
N ARG A 108 8.03 8.56 -1.10
CA ARG A 108 9.45 8.21 -0.99
C ARG A 108 9.61 6.74 -0.66
N GLU A 109 10.53 6.05 -1.36
CA GLU A 109 10.84 4.66 -1.04
C GLU A 109 11.38 4.54 0.39
N HIS A 110 10.81 3.61 1.14
CA HIS A 110 11.18 3.32 2.53
C HIS A 110 10.91 1.85 2.87
N GLN A 111 11.33 1.46 4.05
CA GLN A 111 11.05 0.15 4.65
C GLN A 111 10.77 0.29 6.13
N HIS A 112 10.15 -0.73 6.71
CA HIS A 112 9.89 -0.83 8.14
C HIS A 112 10.61 -2.02 8.75
N ALA A 113 10.93 -1.94 10.05
CA ALA A 113 11.49 -3.06 10.81
C ALA A 113 10.44 -4.14 11.16
N GLU A 114 9.16 -3.81 10.99
CA GLU A 114 8.01 -4.70 11.20
C GLU A 114 7.19 -4.86 9.93
N ASP A 115 6.31 -5.88 9.90
CA ASP A 115 5.37 -6.05 8.81
C ASP A 115 4.40 -4.86 8.76
N GLU A 116 4.20 -4.28 7.59
CA GLU A 116 3.14 -3.31 7.37
C GLU A 116 1.86 -4.01 6.96
N VAL A 117 0.80 -3.82 7.74
CA VAL A 117 -0.49 -4.47 7.52
C VAL A 117 -1.59 -3.44 7.38
N ARG A 118 -2.27 -3.49 6.25
CA ARG A 118 -3.40 -2.61 5.95
C ARG A 118 -4.60 -3.40 5.47
N PHE A 119 -5.76 -3.03 6.03
CA PHE A 119 -7.05 -3.43 5.52
C PHE A 119 -7.84 -2.19 5.10
N PHE A 120 -8.26 -2.15 3.84
CA PHE A 120 -9.01 -1.03 3.30
C PHE A 120 -10.49 -1.13 3.69
N VAL A 121 -10.95 -0.19 4.51
CA VAL A 121 -12.37 -0.04 4.90
C VAL A 121 -13.13 0.70 3.81
N GLU A 122 -12.53 1.78 3.28
CA GLU A 122 -13.12 2.64 2.27
C GLU A 122 -12.03 3.16 1.32
N GLY A 123 -12.46 3.52 0.11
CA GLY A 123 -11.60 4.17 -0.88
C GLY A 123 -10.54 3.27 -1.46
N SER A 124 -9.43 3.84 -1.90
CA SER A 124 -8.34 3.13 -2.57
C SER A 124 -6.97 3.78 -2.32
N GLY A 125 -5.92 3.00 -2.59
CA GLY A 125 -4.54 3.47 -2.57
C GLY A 125 -3.64 2.51 -3.32
N LEU A 126 -2.50 2.98 -3.77
CA LEU A 126 -1.51 2.22 -4.53
C LEU A 126 -0.31 1.92 -3.64
N PHE A 127 -0.06 0.65 -3.36
CA PHE A 127 1.23 0.17 -2.87
C PHE A 127 2.13 -0.17 -4.04
N ALA A 128 3.35 0.35 -4.02
CA ALA A 128 4.40 -0.07 -4.93
C ALA A 128 5.51 -0.76 -4.13
N LEU A 129 5.76 -2.01 -4.43
CA LEU A 129 6.67 -2.88 -3.70
C LEU A 129 7.89 -3.17 -4.57
N HIS A 130 9.07 -2.77 -4.11
CA HIS A 130 10.33 -3.01 -4.81
C HIS A 130 10.96 -4.31 -4.28
N ILE A 131 10.83 -5.39 -5.04
CA ILE A 131 11.24 -6.74 -4.65
C ILE A 131 12.22 -7.26 -5.69
N LYS A 132 13.50 -7.38 -5.32
CA LYS A 132 14.59 -7.80 -6.23
C LYS A 132 14.63 -6.89 -7.46
N ASP A 133 14.46 -7.45 -8.65
CA ASP A 133 14.50 -6.75 -9.93
C ASP A 133 13.09 -6.41 -10.46
N GLU A 134 12.10 -6.30 -9.56
CA GLU A 134 10.72 -6.02 -9.91
C GLU A 134 10.13 -4.90 -9.06
N VAL A 135 9.21 -4.12 -9.65
CA VAL A 135 8.30 -3.24 -8.95
C VAL A 135 6.87 -3.72 -9.16
N LEU A 136 6.20 -4.03 -8.06
CA LEU A 136 4.81 -4.48 -8.05
C LEU A 136 3.93 -3.33 -7.60
N GLN A 137 3.06 -2.84 -8.47
CA GLN A 137 2.04 -1.86 -8.12
C GLN A 137 0.71 -2.55 -7.83
N VAL A 138 0.26 -2.49 -6.58
CA VAL A 138 -1.00 -3.06 -6.11
C VAL A 138 -1.96 -1.92 -5.79
N ILE A 139 -2.96 -1.70 -6.64
CA ILE A 139 -4.07 -0.81 -6.30
C ILE A 139 -5.01 -1.60 -5.41
N CYS A 140 -5.07 -1.21 -4.14
CA CYS A 140 -5.98 -1.76 -3.15
C CYS A 140 -7.25 -0.90 -3.07
N GLU A 141 -8.38 -1.55 -2.81
CA GLU A 141 -9.67 -0.88 -2.58
C GLU A 141 -10.41 -1.49 -1.38
N ALA A 142 -11.58 -0.98 -1.05
CA ALA A 142 -12.38 -1.47 0.06
C ALA A 142 -12.50 -3.02 0.05
N ASN A 143 -12.29 -3.63 1.20
CA ASN A 143 -12.20 -5.05 1.52
C ASN A 143 -10.86 -5.73 1.19
N ASP A 144 -9.89 -5.03 0.63
CA ASP A 144 -8.57 -5.60 0.40
C ASP A 144 -7.72 -5.54 1.66
N TRP A 145 -7.05 -6.65 1.93
CA TRP A 145 -6.03 -6.83 2.96
C TRP A 145 -4.68 -7.06 2.29
N ILE A 146 -3.68 -6.32 2.72
CA ILE A 146 -2.30 -6.51 2.29
C ILE A 146 -1.36 -6.55 3.50
N THR A 147 -0.43 -7.49 3.50
CA THR A 147 0.69 -7.56 4.45
C THR A 147 1.99 -7.47 3.68
N ILE A 148 2.76 -6.44 3.97
CA ILE A 148 4.09 -6.18 3.41
C ILE A 148 5.10 -6.60 4.47
N PRO A 149 5.92 -7.65 4.24
CA PRO A 149 6.89 -8.13 5.21
C PRO A 149 7.93 -7.07 5.59
N ALA A 150 8.41 -7.15 6.83
CA ALA A 150 9.51 -6.32 7.32
C ALA A 150 10.68 -6.30 6.33
N GLY A 151 11.31 -5.14 6.18
CA GLY A 151 12.43 -4.94 5.28
C GLY A 151 12.09 -4.86 3.79
N THR A 152 10.83 -5.02 3.40
CA THR A 152 10.41 -4.83 2.00
C THR A 152 10.47 -3.34 1.67
N ARG A 153 11.25 -2.96 0.65
CA ARG A 153 11.28 -1.60 0.14
C ARG A 153 9.97 -1.29 -0.59
N HIS A 154 9.36 -0.17 -0.28
CA HIS A 154 8.07 0.19 -0.86
C HIS A 154 7.78 1.68 -0.73
N TRP A 155 6.75 2.13 -1.44
CA TRP A 155 6.12 3.43 -1.27
C TRP A 155 4.61 3.30 -1.42
N PHE A 156 3.89 4.33 -0.99
CA PHE A 156 2.45 4.37 -1.06
C PHE A 156 1.97 5.66 -1.72
N ASP A 157 1.12 5.55 -2.74
CA ASP A 157 0.45 6.68 -3.37
C ASP A 157 -1.05 6.66 -3.08
N MET A 158 -1.52 7.70 -2.44
CA MET A 158 -2.94 7.90 -2.14
C MET A 158 -3.68 8.75 -3.18
N GLY A 159 -3.00 9.07 -4.31
CA GLY A 159 -3.54 9.94 -5.35
C GLY A 159 -3.51 11.42 -4.99
N ALA A 160 -3.81 12.26 -5.99
CA ALA A 160 -3.84 13.72 -5.82
C ALA A 160 -5.02 14.19 -4.96
N ASN A 161 -6.13 13.44 -4.99
CA ASN A 161 -7.35 13.69 -4.23
C ASN A 161 -7.65 12.48 -3.34
N PRO A 162 -6.92 12.30 -2.23
CA PRO A 162 -7.04 11.10 -1.42
C PRO A 162 -8.44 11.00 -0.80
N ASN A 163 -8.96 9.78 -0.81
CA ASN A 163 -10.18 9.44 -0.09
C ASN A 163 -10.10 7.96 0.29
N TYR A 164 -9.50 7.66 1.44
CA TYR A 164 -9.39 6.28 1.92
C TYR A 164 -9.45 6.20 3.44
N CYS A 165 -9.88 5.04 3.91
CA CYS A 165 -9.87 4.66 5.30
C CYS A 165 -9.36 3.24 5.44
N VAL A 166 -8.37 3.05 6.33
CA VAL A 166 -7.74 1.75 6.55
C VAL A 166 -7.63 1.41 8.03
N LEU A 167 -7.76 0.13 8.36
CA LEU A 167 -7.24 -0.43 9.60
C LEU A 167 -5.75 -0.70 9.44
N ARG A 168 -4.95 -0.32 10.45
CA ARG A 168 -3.53 -0.63 10.52
C ARG A 168 -3.28 -1.53 11.72
N PHE A 169 -2.51 -2.59 11.54
CA PHE A 169 -2.21 -3.55 12.58
C PHE A 169 -0.73 -3.52 12.91
N PHE A 170 -0.38 -3.49 14.19
CA PHE A 170 1.00 -3.37 14.67
C PHE A 170 1.33 -4.48 15.67
N LYS A 171 2.55 -5.00 15.58
CA LYS A 171 3.13 -5.93 16.56
C LYS A 171 3.67 -5.19 17.78
N ASP A 172 4.21 -3.99 17.58
CA ASP A 172 4.68 -3.10 18.65
C ASP A 172 3.73 -1.88 18.79
N SER A 173 3.53 -1.42 20.01
CA SER A 173 2.73 -0.23 20.30
C SER A 173 3.33 1.08 19.81
N LYS A 174 4.62 1.08 19.43
CA LYS A 174 5.32 2.24 18.85
C LYS A 174 4.92 2.51 17.40
N GLY A 175 4.28 1.55 16.74
CA GLY A 175 3.91 1.64 15.33
C GLY A 175 5.09 1.56 14.36
N TRP A 176 4.84 1.92 13.11
CA TRP A 176 5.87 1.84 12.07
C TRP A 176 6.74 3.08 12.03
N VAL A 177 8.05 2.87 12.09
CA VAL A 177 9.05 3.90 11.82
C VAL A 177 9.59 3.66 10.41
N ALA A 178 9.45 4.66 9.54
CA ALA A 178 9.96 4.59 8.18
C ALA A 178 11.48 4.81 8.16
N SER A 179 12.19 3.89 7.51
CA SER A 179 13.60 4.04 7.15
C SER A 179 13.68 4.30 5.65
N PHE A 180 13.95 5.54 5.26
CA PHE A 180 14.03 5.93 3.85
C PHE A 180 15.30 5.42 3.21
N THR A 181 15.20 4.99 1.94
CA THR A 181 16.34 4.46 1.18
C THR A 181 17.11 5.55 0.43
N ASP A 182 16.47 6.72 0.25
CA ASP A 182 16.94 7.82 -0.61
C ASP A 182 17.11 7.42 -2.09
N ASP A 183 16.57 6.28 -2.51
CA ASP A 183 16.51 5.86 -3.90
C ASP A 183 15.34 6.59 -4.60
N PRO A 184 15.57 7.30 -5.72
CA PRO A 184 14.52 8.01 -6.45
C PRO A 184 13.64 7.09 -7.30
N ILE A 185 13.76 5.78 -7.18
CA ILE A 185 13.06 4.78 -8.01
C ILE A 185 11.56 5.04 -8.15
N ALA A 186 10.92 5.52 -7.09
CA ALA A 186 9.48 5.82 -7.09
C ALA A 186 9.07 6.84 -8.17
N GLU A 187 9.98 7.74 -8.55
CA GLU A 187 9.73 8.80 -9.55
C GLU A 187 9.61 8.24 -10.98
N HIS A 188 10.08 7.02 -11.22
CA HIS A 188 10.09 6.39 -12.54
C HIS A 188 8.81 5.61 -12.86
N TYR A 189 7.92 5.41 -11.89
CA TYR A 189 6.71 4.61 -12.06
C TYR A 189 5.45 5.48 -12.01
N PRO A 190 4.39 5.11 -12.77
CA PRO A 190 3.15 5.87 -12.76
C PRO A 190 2.51 5.85 -11.37
N GLY A 191 1.99 7.02 -10.96
CA GLY A 191 1.23 7.15 -9.73
C GLY A 191 -0.23 6.72 -9.85
N LEU A 192 -0.95 6.83 -8.74
CA LEU A 192 -2.40 6.66 -8.70
C LEU A 192 -3.09 7.89 -9.29
N THR A 193 -3.82 7.69 -10.38
CA THR A 193 -4.63 8.71 -11.09
C THR A 193 -6.10 8.68 -10.67
#